data_e30cab9348aa2ec7e8e481cc1f16ea51
#
_entry.id   e30cab9348aa2ec7e8e481cc1f16ea51
#
_cell.length_a   1.000
_cell.length_b   1.000
_cell.length_c   1.000
_cell.angle_alpha   90.00
_cell.angle_beta   90.00
_cell.angle_gamma   90.00
#
_symmetry.space_group_name_H-M   'P 1'
#
loop_
_entity.id
_entity.type
_entity.pdbx_description
1 polymer ?
#
loop_
_entity_poly.entity_id
_entity_poly.type
_entity_poly.pdbx_seq_one_letter_code
_entity_poly.pdbx_strand_id
1 'polypeptide(L)'
;MNKKLFYILTINLLLGFPECDHGNPNWEDLYESVPFDNEFSATISAAQVFIDGVEQTSGQLVAFGEDGEVSALDANGASYFPPGDTNVYELSVWSNSVSGEVMTFKFYDADNDVVIDLDGEYTFITNDIIGDGFSPFQLTGSYLNCEFEDENYFSDIVDNTGISMAIILSDSITNLDIGDEIG
;
A
#
# COMPACT_ATOMS: atom_id res chain seq x y z
N MET A 1 -42.43 -4.61 37.71
CA MET A 1 -41.68 -3.71 36.81
C MET A 1 -40.78 -4.57 35.89
N ASN A 2 -41.25 -4.82 34.66
CA ASN A 2 -40.48 -5.63 33.69
C ASN A 2 -39.44 -4.77 33.00
N LYS A 3 -38.18 -5.01 33.28
CA LYS A 3 -37.08 -4.45 32.49
C LYS A 3 -37.00 -5.24 31.19
N LYS A 4 -37.46 -4.63 30.08
CA LYS A 4 -37.19 -5.15 28.74
C LYS A 4 -35.72 -4.89 28.43
N LEU A 5 -34.94 -5.95 28.41
CA LEU A 5 -33.56 -5.94 27.94
C LEU A 5 -33.59 -5.81 26.40
N PHE A 6 -33.23 -4.65 25.88
CA PHE A 6 -33.03 -4.44 24.46
C PHE A 6 -31.66 -5.03 24.07
N TYR A 7 -31.66 -6.18 23.41
CA TYR A 7 -30.49 -6.67 22.69
C TYR A 7 -30.42 -5.90 21.38
N ILE A 8 -29.46 -4.98 21.28
CA ILE A 8 -29.04 -4.45 19.99
C ILE A 8 -28.19 -5.53 19.37
N LEU A 9 -28.78 -6.29 18.44
CA LEU A 9 -28.05 -7.20 17.57
C LEU A 9 -27.37 -6.33 16.53
N THR A 10 -26.11 -5.97 16.77
CA THR A 10 -25.25 -5.41 15.73
C THR A 10 -24.96 -6.55 14.74
N ILE A 11 -25.71 -6.58 13.65
CA ILE A 11 -25.33 -7.38 12.48
C ILE A 11 -24.12 -6.66 11.88
N ASN A 12 -22.92 -7.07 12.25
CA ASN A 12 -21.75 -6.85 11.43
C ASN A 12 -21.99 -7.64 10.14
N LEU A 13 -22.52 -6.95 9.13
CA LEU A 13 -22.48 -7.44 7.78
C LEU A 13 -21.01 -7.42 7.40
N LEU A 14 -20.34 -8.56 7.53
CA LEU A 14 -19.01 -8.80 6.97
C LEU A 14 -19.13 -8.71 5.44
N LEU A 15 -19.18 -7.52 4.92
CA LEU A 15 -18.59 -7.23 3.62
C LEU A 15 -17.11 -7.21 3.92
N GLY A 16 -16.42 -8.33 3.67
CA GLY A 16 -14.98 -8.38 3.76
C GLY A 16 -14.41 -7.45 2.69
N PHE A 17 -14.21 -6.20 3.06
CA PHE A 17 -13.27 -5.36 2.35
C PHE A 17 -11.88 -5.96 2.62
N PRO A 18 -11.03 -6.12 1.61
CA PRO A 18 -9.66 -6.51 1.87
C PRO A 18 -9.06 -5.48 2.82
N GLU A 19 -8.74 -5.93 4.01
CA GLU A 19 -8.01 -5.16 5.01
C GLU A 19 -6.58 -5.03 4.48
N CYS A 20 -5.98 -3.84 4.52
CA CYS A 20 -4.57 -3.69 4.14
C CYS A 20 -3.71 -4.44 5.14
N ASP A 21 -2.69 -5.13 4.66
CA ASP A 21 -1.69 -5.74 5.52
C ASP A 21 -0.79 -4.63 6.09
N HIS A 22 -0.55 -4.66 7.40
CA HIS A 22 0.34 -3.75 8.11
C HIS A 22 1.66 -4.43 8.47
N GLY A 23 2.70 -3.66 8.59
CA GLY A 23 4.04 -4.12 8.92
C GLY A 23 4.91 -4.40 7.70
N ASN A 24 6.23 -4.29 7.89
CA ASN A 24 7.19 -4.59 6.83
C ASN A 24 7.04 -6.04 6.35
N PRO A 25 6.73 -6.28 5.08
CA PRO A 25 6.47 -7.61 4.55
C PRO A 25 7.71 -8.47 4.35
N ASN A 26 8.93 -7.93 4.59
CA ASN A 26 10.22 -8.61 4.43
C ASN A 26 10.43 -9.22 3.02
N TRP A 27 9.97 -8.53 1.99
CA TRP A 27 10.10 -9.02 0.61
C TRP A 27 11.54 -9.16 0.14
N GLU A 28 12.48 -8.41 0.74
CA GLU A 28 13.91 -8.53 0.45
C GLU A 28 14.44 -9.93 0.75
N ASP A 29 14.06 -10.50 1.89
CA ASP A 29 14.44 -11.86 2.28
C ASP A 29 13.85 -12.91 1.33
N LEU A 30 12.61 -12.70 0.88
CA LEU A 30 11.92 -13.59 -0.06
C LEU A 30 12.53 -13.50 -1.47
N TYR A 31 12.99 -12.32 -1.88
CA TYR A 31 13.56 -12.09 -3.20
C TYR A 31 15.00 -12.59 -3.34
N GLU A 32 15.75 -12.80 -2.25
CA GLU A 32 17.18 -13.13 -2.28
C GLU A 32 17.50 -14.33 -3.18
N SER A 33 16.68 -15.37 -3.18
CA SER A 33 16.89 -16.57 -3.99
C SER A 33 16.26 -16.51 -5.39
N VAL A 34 15.30 -15.61 -5.64
CA VAL A 34 14.48 -15.56 -6.85
C VAL A 34 15.30 -15.56 -8.15
N PRO A 35 16.37 -14.75 -8.30
CA PRO A 35 17.18 -14.76 -9.52
C PRO A 35 17.93 -16.08 -9.78
N PHE A 36 18.10 -16.91 -8.75
CA PHE A 36 18.82 -18.18 -8.85
C PHE A 36 17.91 -19.38 -9.04
N ASP A 37 16.65 -19.26 -8.61
CA ASP A 37 15.66 -20.33 -8.64
C ASP A 37 14.80 -20.32 -9.91
N ASN A 38 14.95 -19.28 -10.76
CA ASN A 38 14.17 -19.09 -11.99
C ASN A 38 15.05 -19.10 -13.24
N GLU A 39 14.49 -19.66 -14.34
CA GLU A 39 15.24 -19.84 -15.61
C GLU A 39 15.14 -18.62 -16.53
N PHE A 40 14.04 -17.86 -16.47
CA PHE A 40 13.72 -16.81 -17.43
C PHE A 40 13.52 -15.47 -16.74
N SER A 41 13.84 -14.41 -17.44
CA SER A 41 13.61 -13.04 -16.94
C SER A 41 13.01 -12.13 -17.99
N ALA A 42 12.32 -11.09 -17.52
CA ALA A 42 11.87 -9.94 -18.26
C ALA A 42 12.23 -8.68 -17.47
N THR A 43 12.13 -7.51 -18.08
CA THR A 43 12.46 -6.24 -17.43
C THR A 43 11.29 -5.28 -17.52
N ILE A 44 10.84 -4.76 -16.41
CA ILE A 44 10.04 -3.53 -16.38
C ILE A 44 11.03 -2.40 -16.16
N SER A 45 11.39 -1.72 -17.26
CA SER A 45 12.47 -0.72 -17.25
C SER A 45 12.05 0.63 -16.69
N ALA A 46 10.74 0.86 -16.61
CA ALA A 46 10.17 2.01 -15.93
C ALA A 46 8.72 1.71 -15.53
N ALA A 47 8.43 1.69 -14.23
CA ALA A 47 7.08 1.67 -13.69
C ALA A 47 6.83 2.92 -12.84
N GLN A 48 5.60 3.43 -12.86
CA GLN A 48 5.12 4.46 -11.94
C GLN A 48 4.02 3.90 -11.07
N VAL A 49 4.04 4.26 -9.79
CA VAL A 49 3.02 3.88 -8.82
C VAL A 49 2.24 5.12 -8.40
N PHE A 50 0.91 5.03 -8.47
CA PHE A 50 -0.01 6.08 -8.01
C PHE A 50 -0.97 5.50 -6.97
N ILE A 51 -1.00 6.09 -5.77
CA ILE A 51 -1.97 5.74 -4.73
C ILE A 51 -2.92 6.93 -4.56
N ASP A 52 -4.22 6.68 -4.75
CA ASP A 52 -5.26 7.73 -4.77
C ASP A 52 -4.90 8.92 -5.69
N GLY A 53 -4.21 8.62 -6.81
CA GLY A 53 -3.78 9.60 -7.80
C GLY A 53 -2.52 10.39 -7.43
N VAL A 54 -1.86 10.07 -6.32
CA VAL A 54 -0.58 10.66 -5.89
C VAL A 54 0.56 9.74 -6.29
N GLU A 55 1.56 10.26 -7.02
CA GLU A 55 2.75 9.51 -7.40
C GLU A 55 3.57 9.13 -6.16
N GLN A 56 3.93 7.85 -6.07
CA GLN A 56 4.78 7.33 -5.01
C GLN A 56 6.23 7.29 -5.49
N THR A 57 7.13 7.89 -4.73
CA THR A 57 8.57 7.96 -5.09
C THR A 57 9.47 7.26 -4.06
N SER A 58 8.91 6.86 -2.93
CA SER A 58 9.55 6.07 -1.87
C SER A 58 8.70 4.85 -1.60
N GLY A 59 9.27 3.81 -0.99
CA GLY A 59 8.59 2.55 -0.73
C GLY A 59 9.10 1.42 -1.61
N GLN A 60 8.53 0.22 -1.46
CA GLN A 60 8.95 -0.97 -2.18
C GLN A 60 7.88 -1.39 -3.19
N LEU A 61 8.30 -1.63 -4.43
CA LEU A 61 7.43 -2.20 -5.47
C LEU A 61 7.80 -3.67 -5.69
N VAL A 62 6.82 -4.56 -5.60
CA VAL A 62 6.99 -6.00 -5.76
C VAL A 62 6.05 -6.55 -6.83
N ALA A 63 6.50 -7.56 -7.57
CA ALA A 63 5.67 -8.39 -8.42
C ALA A 63 5.58 -9.82 -7.85
N PHE A 64 4.42 -10.44 -7.99
CA PHE A 64 4.13 -11.82 -7.61
C PHE A 64 3.71 -12.63 -8.82
N GLY A 65 4.16 -13.88 -8.89
CA GLY A 65 3.68 -14.87 -9.84
C GLY A 65 2.29 -15.41 -9.48
N GLU A 66 1.73 -16.25 -10.36
CA GLU A 66 0.43 -16.89 -10.14
C GLU A 66 0.41 -17.84 -8.92
N ASP A 67 1.56 -18.31 -8.50
CA ASP A 67 1.73 -19.13 -7.28
C ASP A 67 1.73 -18.31 -5.99
N GLY A 68 1.74 -16.98 -6.10
CA GLY A 68 1.80 -16.05 -4.98
C GLY A 68 3.21 -15.84 -4.42
N GLU A 69 4.25 -16.36 -5.10
CA GLU A 69 5.64 -16.15 -4.71
C GLU A 69 6.18 -14.84 -5.32
N VAL A 70 7.18 -14.25 -4.64
CA VAL A 70 7.84 -13.02 -5.13
C VAL A 70 8.58 -13.32 -6.44
N SER A 71 8.32 -12.52 -7.45
CA SER A 71 8.90 -12.63 -8.81
C SER A 71 9.84 -11.48 -9.15
N ALA A 72 9.62 -10.31 -8.55
CA ALA A 72 10.47 -9.12 -8.73
C ALA A 72 10.36 -8.21 -7.52
N LEU A 73 11.41 -7.43 -7.25
CA LEU A 73 11.43 -6.43 -6.19
C LEU A 73 12.28 -5.23 -6.57
N ASP A 74 11.75 -4.02 -6.37
CA ASP A 74 12.52 -2.79 -6.20
C ASP A 74 12.31 -2.27 -4.78
N ALA A 75 13.34 -2.42 -3.95
CA ALA A 75 13.33 -2.04 -2.53
C ALA A 75 13.89 -0.63 -2.28
N ASN A 76 14.41 0.05 -3.33
CA ASN A 76 15.16 1.29 -3.16
C ASN A 76 14.30 2.56 -3.35
N GLY A 77 13.07 2.41 -3.81
CA GLY A 77 12.24 3.51 -4.23
C GLY A 77 12.54 3.99 -5.65
N ALA A 78 11.68 4.85 -6.17
CA ALA A 78 11.78 5.31 -7.54
C ALA A 78 13.00 6.16 -7.80
N SER A 79 13.65 5.96 -8.96
CA SER A 79 14.75 6.74 -9.46
C SER A 79 14.25 7.87 -10.37
N TYR A 80 14.76 9.09 -10.20
CA TYR A 80 14.40 10.21 -11.06
C TYR A 80 15.03 10.08 -12.44
N PHE A 81 14.21 10.16 -13.49
CA PHE A 81 14.62 10.15 -14.90
C PHE A 81 14.51 11.57 -15.50
N PRO A 82 15.59 12.37 -15.54
CA PRO A 82 15.54 13.77 -15.94
C PRO A 82 15.00 14.05 -17.34
N PRO A 83 15.27 13.22 -18.38
CA PRO A 83 14.76 13.50 -19.72
C PRO A 83 13.23 13.42 -19.84
N GLY A 84 12.58 12.61 -19.01
CA GLY A 84 11.13 12.46 -18.96
C GLY A 84 10.47 13.27 -17.85
N ASP A 85 11.26 13.89 -16.97
CA ASP A 85 10.80 14.58 -15.75
C ASP A 85 9.86 13.68 -14.93
N THR A 86 10.29 12.41 -14.70
CA THR A 86 9.48 11.37 -14.08
C THR A 86 10.30 10.55 -13.10
N ASN A 87 9.63 9.94 -12.10
CA ASN A 87 10.23 8.97 -11.20
C ASN A 87 9.80 7.58 -11.62
N VAL A 88 10.72 6.62 -11.62
CA VAL A 88 10.44 5.27 -12.09
C VAL A 88 11.04 4.22 -11.18
N TYR A 89 10.29 3.14 -10.97
CA TYR A 89 10.75 1.89 -10.40
C TYR A 89 11.26 0.98 -11.51
N GLU A 90 12.28 0.19 -11.22
CA GLU A 90 12.88 -0.76 -12.16
C GLU A 90 12.77 -2.18 -11.58
N LEU A 91 12.19 -3.12 -12.33
CA LEU A 91 12.01 -4.48 -11.87
C LEU A 91 12.64 -5.48 -12.86
N SER A 92 13.43 -6.42 -12.31
CA SER A 92 13.79 -7.65 -13.01
C SER A 92 12.81 -8.72 -12.61
N VAL A 93 11.88 -9.07 -13.51
CA VAL A 93 10.83 -10.05 -13.25
C VAL A 93 11.33 -11.44 -13.66
N TRP A 94 11.19 -12.41 -12.78
CA TRP A 94 11.68 -13.76 -12.96
C TRP A 94 10.54 -14.78 -12.99
N SER A 95 10.70 -15.84 -13.80
CA SER A 95 9.73 -16.91 -13.96
C SER A 95 10.40 -18.20 -14.42
N ASN A 96 9.77 -19.34 -14.12
CA ASN A 96 10.11 -20.63 -14.70
C ASN A 96 9.28 -20.94 -15.97
N SER A 97 8.37 -20.05 -16.34
CA SER A 97 7.59 -20.12 -17.58
C SER A 97 8.23 -19.27 -18.68
N VAL A 98 8.28 -19.78 -19.89
CA VAL A 98 8.76 -19.01 -21.07
C VAL A 98 7.86 -17.81 -21.33
N SER A 99 6.55 -17.98 -21.12
CA SER A 99 5.54 -16.94 -21.30
C SER A 99 4.20 -17.36 -20.72
N GLY A 100 3.31 -16.38 -20.52
CA GLY A 100 1.90 -16.59 -20.21
C GLY A 100 1.55 -16.52 -18.73
N GLU A 101 2.53 -16.54 -17.83
CA GLU A 101 2.29 -16.33 -16.41
C GLU A 101 1.86 -14.88 -16.14
N VAL A 102 0.82 -14.70 -15.35
CA VAL A 102 0.31 -13.35 -14.99
C VAL A 102 0.98 -12.87 -13.70
N MET A 103 1.64 -11.73 -13.81
CA MET A 103 2.24 -11.05 -12.65
C MET A 103 1.26 -10.01 -12.10
N THR A 104 1.08 -10.03 -10.80
CA THR A 104 0.34 -9.03 -10.03
C THR A 104 1.31 -8.19 -9.19
N PHE A 105 0.89 -7.01 -8.73
CA PHE A 105 1.78 -6.07 -8.08
C PHE A 105 1.24 -5.63 -6.73
N LYS A 106 2.16 -5.40 -5.79
CA LYS A 106 1.88 -4.77 -4.51
C LYS A 106 2.92 -3.67 -4.24
N PHE A 107 2.51 -2.73 -3.40
CA PHE A 107 3.36 -1.63 -2.96
C PHE A 107 3.38 -1.57 -1.44
N TYR A 108 4.56 -1.49 -0.85
CA TYR A 108 4.71 -1.24 0.57
C TYR A 108 5.08 0.24 0.78
N ASP A 109 4.16 0.96 1.39
CA ASP A 109 4.35 2.33 1.86
C ASP A 109 4.91 2.29 3.29
N ALA A 110 6.20 2.57 3.42
CA ALA A 110 6.89 2.51 4.71
C ALA A 110 6.52 3.67 5.65
N ASP A 111 6.04 4.80 5.09
CA ASP A 111 5.66 5.97 5.89
C ASP A 111 4.33 5.73 6.62
N ASN A 112 3.43 4.99 5.99
CA ASN A 112 2.13 4.62 6.54
C ASN A 112 2.10 3.18 7.07
N ASP A 113 3.18 2.42 6.92
CA ASP A 113 3.33 1.02 7.33
C ASP A 113 2.22 0.10 6.79
N VAL A 114 1.90 0.24 5.50
CA VAL A 114 0.83 -0.52 4.84
C VAL A 114 1.29 -1.14 3.53
N VAL A 115 0.74 -2.32 3.21
CA VAL A 115 0.86 -2.98 1.92
C VAL A 115 -0.42 -2.76 1.12
N ILE A 116 -0.26 -2.29 -0.11
CA ILE A 116 -1.36 -1.93 -1.00
C ILE A 116 -1.32 -2.83 -2.23
N ASP A 117 -2.46 -3.46 -2.53
CA ASP A 117 -2.63 -4.15 -3.80
C ASP A 117 -2.75 -3.12 -4.92
N LEU A 118 -2.00 -3.32 -6.00
CA LEU A 118 -2.02 -2.43 -7.14
C LEU A 118 -2.87 -3.01 -8.27
N ASP A 119 -3.65 -2.14 -8.90
CA ASP A 119 -4.28 -2.44 -10.17
C ASP A 119 -3.23 -2.43 -11.29
N GLY A 120 -3.31 -3.41 -12.16
CA GLY A 120 -2.38 -3.62 -13.26
C GLY A 120 -1.81 -5.02 -13.21
N GLU A 121 -1.69 -5.62 -14.37
CA GLU A 121 -1.16 -6.97 -14.55
C GLU A 121 -0.14 -6.97 -15.69
N TYR A 122 0.84 -7.86 -15.60
CA TYR A 122 1.78 -8.10 -16.65
C TYR A 122 1.78 -9.58 -17.01
N THR A 123 1.53 -9.91 -18.26
CA THR A 123 1.71 -11.28 -18.76
C THR A 123 3.16 -11.50 -19.16
N PHE A 124 3.86 -12.34 -18.42
CA PHE A 124 5.28 -12.60 -18.57
C PHE A 124 5.61 -13.13 -19.98
N ILE A 125 6.66 -12.57 -20.58
CA ILE A 125 7.30 -13.05 -21.80
C ILE A 125 8.82 -12.94 -21.60
N THR A 126 9.53 -14.04 -21.82
CA THR A 126 11.00 -14.07 -21.69
C THR A 126 11.69 -12.99 -22.53
N ASN A 127 12.64 -12.27 -21.91
CA ASN A 127 13.39 -11.16 -22.51
C ASN A 127 12.55 -9.96 -22.95
N ASP A 128 11.31 -9.85 -22.50
CA ASP A 128 10.49 -8.67 -22.75
C ASP A 128 11.02 -7.44 -21.98
N ILE A 129 10.76 -6.26 -22.53
CA ILE A 129 11.11 -4.97 -21.89
C ILE A 129 9.86 -4.09 -21.93
N ILE A 130 9.37 -3.71 -20.75
CA ILE A 130 8.13 -2.98 -20.58
C ILE A 130 8.39 -1.63 -19.94
N GLY A 131 7.67 -0.64 -20.42
CA GLY A 131 7.80 0.74 -19.98
C GLY A 131 9.13 1.36 -20.42
N ASP A 132 9.16 2.67 -20.45
CA ASP A 132 10.36 3.50 -20.57
C ASP A 132 10.13 4.83 -19.86
N GLY A 133 11.20 5.63 -19.68
CA GLY A 133 11.11 6.88 -18.94
C GLY A 133 10.20 7.97 -19.56
N PHE A 134 9.69 7.78 -20.78
CA PHE A 134 8.73 8.67 -21.43
C PHE A 134 7.31 8.09 -21.46
N SER A 135 7.19 6.77 -21.31
CA SER A 135 5.94 6.01 -21.29
C SER A 135 6.05 4.88 -20.25
N PRO A 136 6.09 5.21 -18.97
CA PRO A 136 6.20 4.22 -17.92
C PRO A 136 4.99 3.29 -17.85
N PHE A 137 5.21 2.07 -17.36
CA PHE A 137 4.16 1.15 -16.99
C PHE A 137 3.46 1.67 -15.73
N GLN A 138 2.18 2.03 -15.84
CA GLN A 138 1.44 2.64 -14.73
C GLN A 138 0.73 1.60 -13.89
N LEU A 139 0.92 1.69 -12.59
CA LEU A 139 0.28 0.90 -11.56
C LEU A 139 -0.49 1.84 -10.63
N THR A 140 -1.72 1.50 -10.29
CA THR A 140 -2.57 2.32 -9.43
C THR A 140 -3.05 1.53 -8.22
N GLY A 141 -3.26 2.21 -7.11
CA GLY A 141 -3.81 1.62 -5.89
C GLY A 141 -4.59 2.65 -5.08
N SER A 142 -5.15 2.21 -3.97
CA SER A 142 -5.91 3.08 -3.07
C SER A 142 -5.74 2.67 -1.62
N TYR A 143 -5.71 3.66 -0.73
CA TYR A 143 -5.80 3.47 0.72
C TYR A 143 -7.24 3.24 1.21
N LEU A 144 -8.24 3.20 0.34
CA LEU A 144 -9.65 3.22 0.70
C LEU A 144 -10.05 2.17 1.76
N ASN A 145 -9.34 1.05 1.80
CA ASN A 145 -9.61 -0.04 2.74
C ASN A 145 -8.52 -0.20 3.80
N CYS A 146 -7.56 0.73 3.86
CA CYS A 146 -6.52 0.72 4.87
C CYS A 146 -7.04 1.47 6.10
N GLU A 147 -7.14 0.78 7.24
CA GLU A 147 -7.34 1.44 8.52
C GLU A 147 -5.95 1.89 9.01
N PHE A 148 -5.71 3.19 8.97
CA PHE A 148 -4.55 3.75 9.66
C PHE A 148 -4.88 3.74 11.16
N GLU A 149 -4.02 3.15 11.98
CA GLU A 149 -4.12 3.36 13.40
C GLU A 149 -3.91 4.85 13.65
N ASP A 150 -5.01 5.58 13.79
CA ASP A 150 -4.94 6.89 14.42
C ASP A 150 -4.20 6.69 15.73
N GLU A 151 -2.98 7.22 15.84
CA GLU A 151 -2.31 7.32 17.13
C GLU A 151 -3.31 8.02 18.03
N ASN A 152 -4.02 7.23 18.81
CA ASN A 152 -4.97 7.73 19.82
C ASN A 152 -4.15 8.53 20.82
N TYR A 153 -3.95 9.80 20.52
CA TYR A 153 -3.22 10.76 21.37
C TYR A 153 -3.81 10.84 22.79
N PHE A 154 -4.98 10.21 22.98
CA PHE A 154 -5.71 10.14 24.24
C PHE A 154 -6.07 8.70 24.61
N SER A 155 -5.06 7.84 24.75
CA SER A 155 -5.26 6.47 25.25
C SER A 155 -5.55 6.42 26.77
N ASP A 156 -5.38 7.51 27.49
CA ASP A 156 -5.76 7.60 28.90
C ASP A 156 -7.23 7.94 29.04
N ILE A 157 -8.05 6.90 29.10
CA ILE A 157 -9.42 7.00 29.61
C ILE A 157 -9.31 7.41 31.07
N VAL A 158 -9.48 8.69 31.34
CA VAL A 158 -9.57 9.17 32.72
C VAL A 158 -10.85 8.58 33.32
N ASP A 159 -10.69 7.63 34.23
CA ASP A 159 -11.79 7.04 34.99
C ASP A 159 -12.61 8.16 35.66
N ASN A 160 -13.79 8.38 35.08
CA ASN A 160 -14.98 9.02 35.63
C ASN A 160 -14.77 10.12 36.67
N THR A 161 -14.34 11.30 36.23
CA THR A 161 -14.26 12.49 37.07
C THR A 161 -15.47 13.43 36.94
N GLY A 162 -16.65 12.93 36.68
CA GLY A 162 -17.85 13.74 36.51
C GLY A 162 -18.17 14.05 35.04
N ILE A 163 -19.03 15.04 34.82
CA ILE A 163 -19.48 15.41 33.47
C ILE A 163 -18.35 16.14 32.75
N SER A 164 -17.53 15.38 32.01
CA SER A 164 -16.48 15.96 31.19
C SER A 164 -16.76 15.59 29.72
N MET A 165 -16.62 16.57 28.83
CA MET A 165 -16.66 16.35 27.38
C MET A 165 -15.25 16.55 26.85
N ALA A 166 -14.67 15.54 26.20
CA ALA A 166 -13.45 15.70 25.43
C ALA A 166 -13.83 16.07 23.99
N ILE A 167 -13.30 17.18 23.51
CA ILE A 167 -13.41 17.59 22.11
C ILE A 167 -12.05 17.33 21.48
N ILE A 168 -12.02 16.41 20.52
CA ILE A 168 -10.82 16.12 19.73
C ILE A 168 -10.87 17.01 18.49
N LEU A 169 -9.89 17.91 18.38
CA LEU A 169 -9.70 18.74 17.19
C LEU A 169 -8.66 18.07 16.32
N SER A 170 -9.02 17.75 15.08
CA SER A 170 -8.04 17.22 14.14
C SER A 170 -7.05 18.31 13.70
N ASP A 171 -5.83 17.92 13.33
CA ASP A 171 -4.77 18.83 12.86
C ASP A 171 -5.15 19.64 11.60
N SER A 172 -6.27 19.29 10.97
CA SER A 172 -6.82 20.04 9.84
C SER A 172 -7.50 21.36 10.22
N ILE A 173 -7.68 21.65 11.52
CA ILE A 173 -8.22 22.94 11.99
C ILE A 173 -7.09 23.95 12.11
N THR A 174 -6.79 24.63 11.03
CA THR A 174 -5.65 25.57 10.93
C THR A 174 -5.95 27.00 11.43
N ASN A 175 -7.17 27.29 11.90
CA ASN A 175 -7.63 28.64 12.18
C ASN A 175 -7.98 28.86 13.66
N LEU A 176 -7.38 28.11 14.58
CA LEU A 176 -7.53 28.34 16.02
C LEU A 176 -6.31 29.07 16.57
N ASP A 177 -6.53 30.22 17.20
CA ASP A 177 -5.50 30.96 17.92
C ASP A 177 -5.57 30.65 19.43
N ILE A 178 -4.47 30.91 20.13
CA ILE A 178 -4.42 30.70 21.58
C ILE A 178 -5.44 31.62 22.25
N GLY A 179 -6.47 31.03 22.82
CA GLY A 179 -7.55 31.74 23.51
C GLY A 179 -8.90 31.65 22.83
N ASP A 180 -9.00 30.98 21.71
CA ASP A 180 -10.29 30.73 21.06
C ASP A 180 -11.14 29.75 21.88
N GLU A 181 -12.38 30.13 22.13
CA GLU A 181 -13.37 29.29 22.81
C GLU A 181 -14.24 28.59 21.75
N ILE A 182 -14.40 27.26 21.92
CA ILE A 182 -15.29 26.45 21.09
C ILE A 182 -16.59 26.28 21.85
N GLY A 183 -17.65 26.87 21.35
CA GLY A 183 -18.99 26.82 21.91
C GLY A 183 -19.90 25.82 21.21
#